data_29ef48ebf00c1f68fadcd0f37527d457
#
_entry.id   29ef48ebf00c1f68fadcd0f37527d457
#
_cell.length_a   1.000
_cell.length_b   1.000
_cell.length_c   1.000
_cell.angle_alpha   90.00
_cell.angle_beta   90.00
_cell.angle_gamma   90.00
#
_symmetry.space_group_name_H-M   'P 1'
#
loop_
_entity.id
_entity.type
_entity.pdbx_description
1 polymer ?
#
loop_
_entity_poly.entity_id
_entity_poly.type
_entity_poly.pdbx_seq_one_letter_code
_entity_poly.pdbx_strand_id
1 'polypeptide(L)'
;GKTWGIVGMGRIGKEVAWRARSLGASVVYNDLVKLGDDDEKKLGASFLPLPRLLSESDVVSVHVPLTESTRGMFGEREFRLMKSYAVYINVSRGELNDEAALARAVTQGWIGGAGLDVFAKEPVSPDNPLLLAAKDGANVILTPHMAGATNDARLRIIQATVENVVRVALGQPPLNVVNQ
;
A
#
# COMPACT_ATOMS: atom_id res chain seq x y z
N GLY A 1 20.61 6.77 5.40
CA GLY A 1 19.35 6.30 5.84
C GLY A 1 18.18 7.07 5.28
N LYS A 2 17.25 6.34 4.64
CA LYS A 2 15.95 6.87 4.22
C LYS A 2 14.89 6.44 5.23
N THR A 3 13.84 7.23 5.40
CA THR A 3 12.68 6.89 6.24
C THR A 3 11.58 6.29 5.38
N TRP A 4 11.12 5.09 5.73
CA TRP A 4 10.01 4.41 5.09
C TRP A 4 8.77 4.49 5.99
N GLY A 5 7.76 5.21 5.56
CA GLY A 5 6.45 5.32 6.21
C GLY A 5 5.49 4.25 5.68
N ILE A 6 4.95 3.45 6.58
CA ILE A 6 4.01 2.37 6.28
C ILE A 6 2.64 2.73 6.83
N VAL A 7 1.65 2.86 5.96
CA VAL A 7 0.26 3.10 6.36
C VAL A 7 -0.50 1.76 6.27
N GLY A 8 -0.81 1.20 7.44
CA GLY A 8 -1.34 -0.15 7.59
C GLY A 8 -0.25 -1.17 7.94
N MET A 9 -0.11 -1.52 9.23
CA MET A 9 0.90 -2.46 9.75
C MET A 9 0.32 -3.87 9.96
N GLY A 10 -0.54 -4.29 9.01
CA GLY A 10 -1.06 -5.66 8.92
C GLY A 10 0.00 -6.66 8.43
N ARG A 11 -0.43 -7.82 7.94
CA ARG A 11 0.49 -8.88 7.45
C ARG A 11 1.44 -8.37 6.38
N ILE A 12 0.95 -7.64 5.38
CA ILE A 12 1.77 -7.11 4.28
C ILE A 12 2.66 -5.97 4.79
N GLY A 13 2.14 -5.03 5.57
CA GLY A 13 2.91 -3.92 6.13
C GLY A 13 4.12 -4.41 6.96
N LYS A 14 3.95 -5.44 7.79
CA LYS A 14 5.04 -6.05 8.56
C LYS A 14 6.14 -6.65 7.65
N GLU A 15 5.75 -7.29 6.55
CA GLU A 15 6.69 -7.84 5.57
C GLU A 15 7.45 -6.73 4.81
N VAL A 16 6.80 -5.62 4.53
CA VAL A 16 7.43 -4.43 3.93
C VAL A 16 8.38 -3.79 4.93
N ALA A 17 7.97 -3.64 6.19
CA ALA A 17 8.81 -3.08 7.26
C ALA A 17 10.13 -3.85 7.41
N TRP A 18 10.04 -5.17 7.46
CA TRP A 18 11.23 -6.03 7.56
C TRP A 18 12.18 -5.84 6.38
N ARG A 19 11.65 -5.77 5.15
CA ARG A 19 12.47 -5.57 3.92
C ARG A 19 13.08 -4.17 3.86
N ALA A 20 12.29 -3.14 4.17
CA ALA A 20 12.78 -1.76 4.20
C ALA A 20 13.95 -1.61 5.18
N ARG A 21 13.81 -2.19 6.37
CA ARG A 21 14.89 -2.22 7.37
C ARG A 21 16.14 -2.97 6.88
N SER A 22 15.96 -4.10 6.19
CA SER A 22 17.08 -4.87 5.64
C SER A 22 17.85 -4.09 4.57
N LEU A 23 17.21 -3.10 3.94
CA LEU A 23 17.82 -2.15 3.00
C LEU A 23 18.42 -0.92 3.71
N GLY A 24 18.45 -0.90 5.05
CA GLY A 24 19.02 0.20 5.84
C GLY A 24 18.10 1.41 6.02
N ALA A 25 16.79 1.27 5.77
CA ALA A 25 15.83 2.33 6.05
C ALA A 25 15.43 2.35 7.53
N SER A 26 15.12 3.54 8.05
CA SER A 26 14.35 3.71 9.28
C SER A 26 12.87 3.48 8.94
N VAL A 27 12.15 2.75 9.78
CA VAL A 27 10.73 2.44 9.54
C VAL A 27 9.85 3.16 10.54
N VAL A 28 8.88 3.92 10.03
CA VAL A 28 7.79 4.49 10.81
C VAL A 28 6.46 3.96 10.28
N TYR A 29 5.44 3.86 11.14
CA TYR A 29 4.17 3.34 10.68
C TYR A 29 2.97 4.08 11.32
N ASN A 30 1.83 3.98 10.64
CA ASN A 30 0.52 4.38 11.13
C ASN A 30 -0.48 3.23 10.94
N ASP A 31 -1.29 2.98 11.94
CA ASP A 31 -2.39 2.02 11.89
C ASP A 31 -3.47 2.45 12.88
N LEU A 32 -4.67 1.87 12.79
CA LEU A 32 -5.74 2.07 13.77
C LEU A 32 -5.34 1.54 15.15
N VAL A 33 -4.58 0.44 15.17
CA VAL A 33 -4.08 -0.19 16.40
C VAL A 33 -2.56 -0.13 16.41
N LYS A 34 -2.01 0.54 17.43
CA LYS A 34 -0.56 0.53 17.65
C LYS A 34 -0.09 -0.90 17.98
N LEU A 35 1.05 -1.31 17.41
CA LEU A 35 1.69 -2.58 17.77
C LEU A 35 2.16 -2.58 19.22
N GLY A 36 2.26 -3.76 19.82
CA GLY A 36 2.92 -3.92 21.10
C GLY A 36 4.43 -3.62 21.00
N ASP A 37 5.03 -3.23 22.13
CA ASP A 37 6.43 -2.81 22.18
C ASP A 37 7.40 -3.90 21.67
N ASP A 38 7.09 -5.18 21.89
CA ASP A 38 7.91 -6.29 21.40
C ASP A 38 7.86 -6.43 19.87
N ASP A 39 6.70 -6.21 19.25
CA ASP A 39 6.56 -6.22 17.79
C ASP A 39 7.27 -4.99 17.19
N GLU A 40 7.12 -3.81 17.80
CA GLU A 40 7.85 -2.60 17.36
C GLU A 40 9.37 -2.82 17.41
N LYS A 41 9.89 -3.37 18.50
CA LYS A 41 11.32 -3.72 18.64
C LYS A 41 11.78 -4.73 17.60
N LYS A 42 11.02 -5.80 17.40
CA LYS A 42 11.30 -6.85 16.43
C LYS A 42 11.41 -6.30 15.01
N LEU A 43 10.45 -5.48 14.62
CA LEU A 43 10.37 -4.85 13.31
C LEU A 43 11.32 -3.64 13.19
N GLY A 44 11.78 -3.08 14.31
CA GLY A 44 12.51 -1.83 14.34
C GLY A 44 11.67 -0.68 13.78
N ALA A 45 10.38 -0.68 14.06
CA ALA A 45 9.41 0.29 13.55
C ALA A 45 8.86 1.14 14.69
N SER A 46 8.54 2.40 14.43
CA SER A 46 7.98 3.33 15.42
C SER A 46 6.64 3.89 14.94
N PHE A 47 5.65 3.91 15.83
CA PHE A 47 4.34 4.48 15.52
C PHE A 47 4.40 6.01 15.40
N LEU A 48 3.75 6.55 14.35
CA LEU A 48 3.52 7.98 14.18
C LEU A 48 2.06 8.26 13.76
N PRO A 49 1.48 9.37 14.21
CA PRO A 49 0.26 9.90 13.60
C PRO A 49 0.45 10.17 12.11
N LEU A 50 -0.58 9.93 11.29
CA LEU A 50 -0.48 10.01 9.82
C LEU A 50 0.15 11.32 9.30
N PRO A 51 -0.20 12.51 9.78
CA PRO A 51 0.43 13.75 9.29
C PRO A 51 1.95 13.80 9.53
N ARG A 52 2.41 13.29 10.68
CA ARG A 52 3.84 13.20 10.97
C ARG A 52 4.54 12.14 10.13
N LEU A 53 3.92 10.99 9.95
CA LEU A 53 4.45 9.95 9.07
C LEU A 53 4.67 10.52 7.66
N LEU A 54 3.68 11.22 7.09
CA LEU A 54 3.78 11.80 5.75
C LEU A 54 4.91 12.81 5.64
N SER A 55 5.07 13.71 6.62
CA SER A 55 6.09 14.76 6.59
C SER A 55 7.51 14.23 6.87
N GLU A 56 7.65 13.11 7.57
CA GLU A 56 8.95 12.56 7.94
C GLU A 56 9.45 11.47 6.97
N SER A 57 8.59 10.93 6.10
CA SER A 57 8.93 9.81 5.22
C SER A 57 9.53 10.25 3.89
N ASP A 58 10.51 9.48 3.41
CA ASP A 58 11.05 9.57 2.05
C ASP A 58 10.30 8.65 1.09
N VAL A 59 9.72 7.57 1.62
CA VAL A 59 8.82 6.65 0.90
C VAL A 59 7.60 6.44 1.76
N VAL A 60 6.40 6.58 1.20
CA VAL A 60 5.12 6.25 1.84
C VAL A 60 4.50 5.08 1.11
N SER A 61 4.25 3.99 1.83
CA SER A 61 3.71 2.74 1.29
C SER A 61 2.40 2.37 1.99
N VAL A 62 1.34 2.12 1.20
CA VAL A 62 -0.03 1.95 1.71
C VAL A 62 -0.46 0.49 1.67
N HIS A 63 -0.92 -0.02 2.83
CA HIS A 63 -1.31 -1.41 3.05
C HIS A 63 -2.60 -1.56 3.89
N VAL A 64 -3.43 -0.51 3.94
CA VAL A 64 -4.75 -0.57 4.59
C VAL A 64 -5.80 -1.17 3.67
N PRO A 65 -6.84 -1.82 4.19
CA PRO A 65 -7.99 -2.23 3.40
C PRO A 65 -8.83 -1.01 2.99
N LEU A 66 -9.60 -1.17 1.92
CA LEU A 66 -10.61 -0.19 1.54
C LEU A 66 -11.86 -0.36 2.43
N THR A 67 -12.21 0.71 3.13
CA THR A 67 -13.42 0.85 3.96
C THR A 67 -14.02 2.22 3.72
N GLU A 68 -15.17 2.51 4.29
CA GLU A 68 -15.73 3.88 4.25
C GLU A 68 -14.76 4.93 4.84
N SER A 69 -14.06 4.59 5.91
CA SER A 69 -13.13 5.50 6.59
C SER A 69 -11.79 5.66 5.87
N THR A 70 -11.40 4.73 5.00
CA THR A 70 -10.13 4.79 4.25
C THR A 70 -10.30 5.20 2.80
N ARG A 71 -11.54 5.23 2.28
CA ARG A 71 -11.83 5.72 0.92
C ARG A 71 -11.41 7.18 0.79
N GLY A 72 -10.58 7.47 -0.20
CA GLY A 72 -10.07 8.82 -0.47
C GLY A 72 -9.19 9.41 0.65
N MET A 73 -8.61 8.56 1.51
CA MET A 73 -7.80 9.02 2.63
C MET A 73 -6.51 9.76 2.20
N PHE A 74 -6.10 9.59 0.95
CA PHE A 74 -5.01 10.33 0.34
C PHE A 74 -5.53 11.27 -0.74
N GLY A 75 -5.69 12.53 -0.37
CA GLY A 75 -6.06 13.62 -1.25
C GLY A 75 -4.95 14.66 -1.38
N GLU A 76 -5.27 15.81 -1.94
CA GLU A 76 -4.33 16.93 -2.11
C GLU A 76 -3.65 17.32 -0.80
N ARG A 77 -4.41 17.36 0.31
CA ARG A 77 -3.89 17.72 1.63
C ARG A 77 -2.80 16.77 2.08
N GLU A 78 -2.99 15.47 1.93
CA GLU A 78 -2.06 14.43 2.34
C GLU A 78 -0.80 14.45 1.47
N PHE A 79 -0.95 14.60 0.15
CA PHE A 79 0.20 14.71 -0.76
C PHE A 79 1.03 15.98 -0.50
N ARG A 80 0.41 17.09 -0.12
CA ARG A 80 1.12 18.33 0.25
C ARG A 80 1.87 18.25 1.59
N LEU A 81 1.52 17.29 2.46
CA LEU A 81 2.28 17.02 3.69
C LEU A 81 3.55 16.22 3.43
N MET A 82 3.66 15.53 2.31
CA MET A 82 4.83 14.74 1.97
C MET A 82 6.01 15.63 1.56
N LYS A 83 7.23 15.08 1.67
CA LYS A 83 8.42 15.77 1.16
C LYS A 83 8.38 15.86 -0.36
N SER A 84 8.85 16.96 -0.94
CA SER A 84 8.82 17.21 -2.40
C SER A 84 9.59 16.16 -3.22
N TYR A 85 10.45 15.38 -2.60
CA TYR A 85 11.18 14.29 -3.23
C TYR A 85 10.71 12.91 -2.77
N ALA A 86 9.68 12.84 -1.91
CA ALA A 86 9.15 11.57 -1.43
C ALA A 86 8.43 10.80 -2.53
N VAL A 87 8.41 9.48 -2.41
CA VAL A 87 7.71 8.58 -3.32
C VAL A 87 6.49 7.99 -2.62
N TYR A 88 5.34 8.06 -3.29
CA TYR A 88 4.09 7.43 -2.83
C TYR A 88 3.89 6.07 -3.52
N ILE A 89 3.58 5.02 -2.76
CA ILE A 89 3.36 3.66 -3.28
C ILE A 89 2.02 3.12 -2.81
N ASN A 90 1.16 2.71 -3.74
CA ASN A 90 -0.10 2.05 -3.43
C ASN A 90 -0.24 0.73 -4.20
N VAL A 91 -0.23 -0.38 -3.46
CA VAL A 91 -0.46 -1.75 -3.96
C VAL A 91 -1.66 -2.40 -3.25
N SER A 92 -2.51 -1.59 -2.62
CA SER A 92 -3.69 -2.05 -1.87
C SER A 92 -4.97 -1.93 -2.68
N ARG A 93 -5.57 -0.74 -2.71
CA ARG A 93 -6.78 -0.43 -3.49
C ARG A 93 -6.71 0.99 -4.05
N GLY A 94 -7.15 1.17 -5.30
CA GLY A 94 -7.06 2.46 -6.00
C GLY A 94 -7.86 3.56 -5.32
N GLU A 95 -9.06 3.24 -4.80
CA GLU A 95 -9.94 4.22 -4.16
C GLU A 95 -9.43 4.77 -2.81
N LEU A 96 -8.28 4.30 -2.32
CA LEU A 96 -7.62 4.88 -1.15
C LEU A 96 -7.05 6.28 -1.44
N ASN A 97 -6.78 6.58 -2.71
CA ASN A 97 -6.28 7.89 -3.15
C ASN A 97 -7.19 8.55 -4.20
N ASP A 98 -7.22 9.87 -4.18
CA ASP A 98 -7.72 10.67 -5.29
C ASP A 98 -6.67 10.68 -6.41
N GLU A 99 -6.97 9.96 -7.52
CA GLU A 99 -6.04 9.81 -8.65
C GLU A 99 -5.75 11.15 -9.35
N ALA A 100 -6.73 12.06 -9.39
CA ALA A 100 -6.52 13.38 -9.98
C ALA A 100 -5.62 14.26 -9.10
N ALA A 101 -5.80 14.18 -7.78
CA ALA A 101 -4.91 14.86 -6.83
C ALA A 101 -3.49 14.29 -6.89
N LEU A 102 -3.35 12.97 -6.98
CA LEU A 102 -2.04 12.32 -7.10
C LEU A 102 -1.32 12.69 -8.41
N ALA A 103 -2.04 12.70 -9.53
CA ALA A 103 -1.50 13.15 -10.80
C ALA A 103 -0.98 14.61 -10.71
N ARG A 104 -1.76 15.51 -10.10
CA ARG A 104 -1.30 16.89 -9.84
C ARG A 104 -0.09 16.93 -8.91
N ALA A 105 -0.08 16.07 -7.86
CA ALA A 105 1.03 16.04 -6.91
C ALA A 105 2.36 15.71 -7.58
N VAL A 106 2.37 14.76 -8.51
CA VAL A 106 3.58 14.39 -9.25
C VAL A 106 3.93 15.41 -10.31
N THR A 107 2.96 15.91 -11.11
CA THR A 107 3.22 16.84 -12.20
C THR A 107 3.60 18.24 -11.74
N GLN A 108 3.11 18.67 -10.56
CA GLN A 108 3.43 19.96 -9.95
C GLN A 108 4.58 19.89 -8.93
N GLY A 109 5.20 18.71 -8.76
CA GLY A 109 6.37 18.53 -7.89
C GLY A 109 6.04 18.63 -6.37
N TRP A 110 4.80 18.35 -5.94
CA TRP A 110 4.49 18.26 -4.52
C TRP A 110 5.16 17.03 -3.90
N ILE A 111 5.29 15.95 -4.69
CA ILE A 111 6.03 14.74 -4.37
C ILE A 111 6.98 14.38 -5.53
N GLY A 112 8.00 13.57 -5.23
CA GLY A 112 9.03 13.19 -6.20
C GLY A 112 8.61 12.11 -7.20
N GLY A 113 7.54 11.35 -6.90
CA GLY A 113 7.03 10.30 -7.79
C GLY A 113 6.00 9.41 -7.15
N ALA A 114 5.39 8.53 -7.94
CA ALA A 114 4.42 7.55 -7.46
C ALA A 114 4.56 6.19 -8.14
N GLY A 115 4.26 5.11 -7.39
CA GLY A 115 4.14 3.75 -7.90
C GLY A 115 2.78 3.17 -7.54
N LEU A 116 1.99 2.75 -8.55
CA LEU A 116 0.67 2.19 -8.33
C LEU A 116 0.51 0.86 -9.08
N ASP A 117 -0.04 -0.12 -8.38
CA ASP A 117 -0.47 -1.39 -8.97
C ASP A 117 -2.00 -1.49 -9.08
N VAL A 118 -2.72 -0.52 -8.51
CA VAL A 118 -4.17 -0.53 -8.36
C VAL A 118 -4.79 0.80 -8.76
N PHE A 119 -6.04 0.77 -9.27
CA PHE A 119 -6.76 1.94 -9.75
C PHE A 119 -8.18 1.96 -9.20
N ALA A 120 -8.78 3.15 -9.11
CA ALA A 120 -10.16 3.31 -8.65
C ALA A 120 -11.16 2.63 -9.59
N LYS A 121 -10.81 2.52 -10.89
CA LYS A 121 -11.57 1.75 -11.88
C LYS A 121 -10.64 0.81 -12.62
N GLU A 122 -10.95 -0.47 -12.58
CA GLU A 122 -10.23 -1.53 -13.29
C GLU A 122 -11.18 -2.31 -14.22
N PRO A 123 -10.82 -2.48 -15.51
CA PRO A 123 -9.60 -2.01 -16.20
C PRO A 123 -9.50 -0.49 -16.24
N VAL A 124 -8.25 0.00 -16.16
CA VAL A 124 -7.98 1.44 -16.12
C VAL A 124 -8.40 2.10 -17.45
N SER A 125 -9.09 3.25 -17.37
CA SER A 125 -9.55 3.98 -18.55
C SER A 125 -8.39 4.74 -19.21
N PRO A 126 -8.38 4.85 -20.57
CA PRO A 126 -7.35 5.62 -21.29
C PRO A 126 -7.24 7.10 -20.91
N ASP A 127 -8.30 7.68 -20.37
CA ASP A 127 -8.39 9.07 -19.88
C ASP A 127 -8.04 9.21 -18.37
N ASN A 128 -7.59 8.13 -17.73
CA ASN A 128 -7.16 8.17 -16.34
C ASN A 128 -6.03 9.20 -16.15
N PRO A 129 -6.15 10.13 -15.19
CA PRO A 129 -5.20 11.24 -15.00
C PRO A 129 -3.77 10.76 -14.73
N LEU A 130 -3.57 9.61 -14.09
CA LEU A 130 -2.24 9.05 -13.85
C LEU A 130 -1.61 8.48 -15.13
N LEU A 131 -2.42 7.85 -16.01
CA LEU A 131 -1.94 7.40 -17.32
C LEU A 131 -1.55 8.60 -18.20
N LEU A 132 -2.32 9.67 -18.16
CA LEU A 132 -2.01 10.89 -18.91
C LEU A 132 -0.71 11.53 -18.36
N ALA A 133 -0.60 11.68 -17.04
CA ALA A 133 0.61 12.18 -16.40
C ALA A 133 1.86 11.35 -16.74
N ALA A 134 1.75 10.01 -16.76
CA ALA A 134 2.84 9.14 -17.16
C ALA A 134 3.26 9.32 -18.62
N LYS A 135 2.28 9.48 -19.55
CA LYS A 135 2.54 9.77 -20.96
C LYS A 135 3.26 11.12 -21.17
N ASP A 136 2.95 12.10 -20.32
CA ASP A 136 3.57 13.43 -20.34
C ASP A 136 4.93 13.47 -19.61
N GLY A 137 5.46 12.29 -19.20
CA GLY A 137 6.80 12.17 -18.63
C GLY A 137 6.88 12.39 -17.12
N ALA A 138 5.76 12.43 -16.42
CA ALA A 138 5.77 12.46 -14.94
C ALA A 138 6.42 11.18 -14.36
N ASN A 139 7.07 11.32 -13.21
CA ASN A 139 7.73 10.20 -12.52
C ASN A 139 6.70 9.26 -11.87
N VAL A 140 6.02 8.47 -12.69
CA VAL A 140 4.98 7.53 -12.27
C VAL A 140 5.25 6.14 -12.86
N ILE A 141 5.20 5.11 -12.01
CA ILE A 141 5.24 3.70 -12.42
C ILE A 141 3.86 3.11 -12.18
N LEU A 142 3.25 2.54 -13.22
CA LEU A 142 1.93 1.94 -13.18
C LEU A 142 2.01 0.49 -13.63
N THR A 143 1.40 -0.42 -12.86
CA THR A 143 1.31 -1.85 -13.18
C THR A 143 -0.15 -2.33 -13.11
N PRO A 144 -0.54 -3.36 -13.89
CA PRO A 144 -1.94 -3.73 -14.06
C PRO A 144 -2.43 -4.72 -12.99
N HIS A 145 -2.41 -4.32 -11.70
CA HIS A 145 -2.87 -5.10 -10.53
C HIS A 145 -2.24 -6.50 -10.49
N MET A 146 -0.91 -6.54 -10.52
CA MET A 146 -0.15 -7.78 -10.59
C MET A 146 0.85 -7.98 -9.44
N ALA A 147 0.89 -7.10 -8.45
CA ALA A 147 1.85 -7.19 -7.34
C ALA A 147 1.76 -8.51 -6.56
N GLY A 148 0.57 -9.13 -6.49
CA GLY A 148 0.36 -10.44 -5.89
C GLY A 148 0.43 -11.62 -6.87
N ALA A 149 0.63 -11.40 -8.16
CA ALA A 149 0.44 -12.41 -9.23
C ALA A 149 1.72 -13.19 -9.56
N THR A 150 2.54 -13.55 -8.57
CA THR A 150 3.66 -14.45 -8.80
C THR A 150 3.17 -15.91 -9.00
N ASN A 151 3.92 -16.71 -9.76
CA ASN A 151 3.57 -18.13 -9.97
C ASN A 151 3.41 -18.88 -8.65
N ASP A 152 4.32 -18.66 -7.70
CA ASP A 152 4.28 -19.30 -6.38
C ASP A 152 3.07 -18.86 -5.55
N ALA A 153 2.70 -17.58 -5.60
CA ALA A 153 1.52 -17.08 -4.91
C ALA A 153 0.24 -17.69 -5.50
N ARG A 154 0.14 -17.75 -6.86
CA ARG A 154 -0.99 -18.36 -7.55
C ARG A 154 -1.14 -19.84 -7.21
N LEU A 155 -0.06 -20.61 -7.20
CA LEU A 155 -0.08 -22.02 -6.80
C LEU A 155 -0.58 -22.20 -5.37
N ARG A 156 -0.07 -21.40 -4.42
CA ARG A 156 -0.53 -21.45 -3.02
C ARG A 156 -2.01 -21.09 -2.88
N ILE A 157 -2.49 -20.10 -3.62
CA ILE A 157 -3.92 -19.72 -3.62
C ILE A 157 -4.78 -20.89 -4.15
N ILE A 158 -4.38 -21.49 -5.28
CA ILE A 158 -5.11 -22.62 -5.86
C ILE A 158 -5.14 -23.81 -4.87
N GLN A 159 -4.00 -24.16 -4.28
CA GLN A 159 -3.91 -25.24 -3.30
C GLN A 159 -4.82 -24.99 -2.09
N ALA A 160 -4.76 -23.80 -1.49
CA ALA A 160 -5.61 -23.44 -0.36
C ALA A 160 -7.11 -23.44 -0.72
N THR A 161 -7.44 -23.02 -1.95
CA THR A 161 -8.83 -23.04 -2.43
C THR A 161 -9.33 -24.48 -2.58
N VAL A 162 -8.57 -25.35 -3.24
CA VAL A 162 -8.92 -26.75 -3.41
C VAL A 162 -9.03 -27.45 -2.06
N GLU A 163 -8.09 -27.22 -1.15
CA GLU A 163 -8.15 -27.79 0.20
C GLU A 163 -9.44 -27.38 0.93
N ASN A 164 -9.81 -26.08 0.87
CA ASN A 164 -11.04 -25.61 1.50
C ASN A 164 -12.30 -26.29 0.91
N VAL A 165 -12.37 -26.45 -0.41
CA VAL A 165 -13.47 -27.14 -1.07
C VAL A 165 -13.58 -28.60 -0.58
N VAL A 166 -12.44 -29.31 -0.53
CA VAL A 166 -12.39 -30.71 -0.06
C VAL A 166 -12.79 -30.79 1.42
N ARG A 167 -12.26 -29.92 2.28
CA ARG A 167 -12.60 -29.89 3.71
C ARG A 167 -14.11 -29.74 3.93
N VAL A 168 -14.71 -28.75 3.28
CA VAL A 168 -16.17 -28.50 3.38
C VAL A 168 -16.96 -29.68 2.87
N ALA A 169 -16.57 -30.30 1.73
CA ALA A 169 -17.22 -31.49 1.21
C ALA A 169 -17.16 -32.70 2.15
N LEU A 170 -16.11 -32.79 2.99
CA LEU A 170 -15.92 -33.81 4.01
C LEU A 170 -16.53 -33.44 5.39
N GLY A 171 -17.27 -32.34 5.50
CA GLY A 171 -17.85 -31.85 6.74
C GLY A 171 -16.81 -31.27 7.74
N GLN A 172 -15.60 -30.96 7.26
CA GLN A 172 -14.55 -30.34 8.07
C GLN A 172 -14.63 -28.80 7.97
N PRO A 173 -14.23 -28.07 9.02
CA PRO A 173 -14.22 -26.61 8.97
C PRO A 173 -13.21 -26.10 7.94
N PRO A 174 -13.55 -25.04 7.16
CA PRO A 174 -12.61 -24.41 6.24
C PRO A 174 -11.46 -23.72 6.97
N LEU A 175 -10.34 -23.54 6.25
CA LEU A 175 -9.19 -22.78 6.74
C LEU A 175 -9.35 -21.28 6.42
N ASN A 176 -8.72 -20.44 7.24
CA ASN A 176 -8.63 -18.98 6.99
C ASN A 176 -9.99 -18.28 6.90
N VAL A 177 -10.95 -18.68 7.72
CA VAL A 177 -12.26 -18.01 7.82
C VAL A 177 -12.07 -16.58 8.33
N VAL A 178 -12.66 -15.59 7.62
CA VAL A 178 -12.52 -14.15 7.92
C VAL A 178 -13.76 -13.52 8.53
N ASN A 179 -14.89 -14.23 8.53
CA ASN A 179 -16.20 -13.79 9.04
C ASN A 179 -16.64 -14.65 10.22
N GLN A 180 -15.84 -14.67 11.28
CA GLN A 180 -16.19 -15.33 12.54
C GLN A 180 -16.97 -14.39 13.43
#